data_1a6a4494ed17ffa5e7187601140a252c
#
_entry.id   1a6a4494ed17ffa5e7187601140a252c
#
_cell.length_a   1.000
_cell.length_b   1.000
_cell.length_c   1.000
_cell.angle_alpha   90.00
_cell.angle_beta   90.00
_cell.angle_gamma   90.00
#
_symmetry.space_group_name_H-M   'P 1'
#
loop_
_entity.id
_entity.type
_entity.pdbx_description
1 polymer ?
#
loop_
_entity_poly.entity_id
_entity_poly.type
_entity_poly.pdbx_seq_one_letter_code
_entity_poly.pdbx_strand_id
1 'polypeptide(L)'
;MKGIGAVGLCEWIEVGFNTFYTFRGGEAGWIYAQVLRCLCHLMGTTCVSVYPYQLGHDNEEAIESGAFWFYRKLGFRPGRADLREVVAREEQKIAADPKYRTPARTLKRLAAGHVFYELPGSEVGAWDRFSTRSIGLRVNRRMARDFGGDAVRMREHSRRALERILGLKIGSVSTSSWSPLEKTAFENFALVLTQVPGLRAWTREEKDDLVRIIRAKAKPDEMPHLHLTQRHARLRKALLTLGS
;
A
#
# COMPACT_ATOMS: atom_id res chain seq x y z
N MET A 1 -13.09 -12.19 18.89
CA MET A 1 -11.94 -11.26 18.75
C MET A 1 -11.99 -10.66 17.36
N LYS A 2 -11.75 -9.37 17.19
CA LYS A 2 -11.64 -8.71 15.88
C LYS A 2 -10.17 -8.40 15.67
N GLY A 3 -9.64 -8.69 14.49
CA GLY A 3 -8.24 -8.44 14.13
C GLY A 3 -8.16 -7.42 13.02
N ILE A 4 -7.21 -6.48 13.11
CA ILE A 4 -6.91 -5.48 12.09
C ILE A 4 -5.44 -5.57 11.77
N GLY A 5 -5.13 -5.69 10.48
CA GLY A 5 -3.79 -5.55 9.95
C GLY A 5 -3.76 -4.40 8.95
N ALA A 6 -2.70 -3.60 8.97
CA ALA A 6 -2.58 -2.47 8.06
C ALA A 6 -1.15 -2.34 7.53
N VAL A 7 -1.03 -1.95 6.26
CA VAL A 7 0.24 -1.60 5.60
C VAL A 7 0.07 -0.24 4.95
N GLY A 8 0.87 0.73 5.36
CA GLY A 8 0.78 2.11 4.88
C GLY A 8 1.99 2.56 4.06
N LEU A 9 1.74 3.44 3.09
CA LEU A 9 2.75 4.12 2.29
C LEU A 9 2.21 5.48 1.85
N CYS A 10 2.92 6.56 2.17
CA CYS A 10 2.43 7.91 1.98
C CYS A 10 1.04 8.09 2.62
N GLU A 11 0.07 8.65 1.91
CA GLU A 11 -1.31 8.83 2.37
C GLU A 11 -2.22 7.62 2.13
N TRP A 12 -1.70 6.56 1.51
CA TRP A 12 -2.42 5.31 1.24
C TRP A 12 -2.16 4.28 2.34
N ILE A 13 -3.22 3.53 2.69
CA ILE A 13 -3.14 2.38 3.60
C ILE A 13 -4.00 1.22 3.09
N GLU A 14 -3.49 0.02 3.15
CA GLU A 14 -4.25 -1.20 2.92
C GLU A 14 -4.67 -1.79 4.28
N VAL A 15 -5.96 -2.06 4.46
CA VAL A 15 -6.51 -2.51 5.73
C VAL A 15 -7.17 -3.87 5.56
N GLY A 16 -6.69 -4.86 6.31
CA GLY A 16 -7.34 -6.14 6.51
C GLY A 16 -8.19 -6.12 7.79
N PHE A 17 -9.45 -6.54 7.69
CA PHE A 17 -10.38 -6.58 8.82
C PHE A 17 -11.02 -7.97 8.95
N ASN A 18 -10.77 -8.62 10.07
CA ASN A 18 -11.34 -9.93 10.38
C ASN A 18 -12.27 -9.85 11.57
N THR A 19 -13.49 -10.39 11.43
CA THR A 19 -14.45 -10.55 12.52
C THR A 19 -14.73 -12.04 12.72
N PHE A 20 -14.36 -12.58 13.88
CA PHE A 20 -14.68 -13.95 14.22
C PHE A 20 -16.19 -14.15 14.41
N TYR A 21 -16.72 -15.35 14.13
CA TYR A 21 -18.15 -15.67 14.09
C TYR A 21 -18.92 -15.22 15.33
N THR A 22 -18.35 -15.39 16.52
CA THR A 22 -18.95 -15.01 17.81
C THR A 22 -19.17 -13.52 17.99
N PHE A 23 -18.64 -12.66 17.11
CA PHE A 23 -18.71 -11.20 17.19
C PHE A 23 -19.33 -10.57 15.95
N ARG A 24 -20.19 -11.32 15.22
CA ARG A 24 -20.90 -10.83 14.02
C ARG A 24 -22.30 -10.36 14.40
N GLY A 25 -22.41 -9.44 15.38
CA GLY A 25 -23.66 -8.93 15.92
C GLY A 25 -24.26 -7.72 15.17
N GLY A 26 -23.84 -7.46 13.92
CA GLY A 26 -24.35 -6.34 13.12
C GLY A 26 -23.56 -5.04 13.26
N GLU A 27 -22.75 -4.86 14.31
CA GLU A 27 -21.95 -3.65 14.56
C GLU A 27 -20.66 -3.56 13.73
N ALA A 28 -20.33 -4.59 12.92
CA ALA A 28 -19.07 -4.68 12.18
C ALA A 28 -18.83 -3.46 11.27
N GLY A 29 -19.88 -2.96 10.59
CA GLY A 29 -19.79 -1.79 9.74
C GLY A 29 -19.46 -0.52 10.51
N TRP A 30 -20.12 -0.31 11.65
CA TRP A 30 -19.86 0.82 12.54
C TRP A 30 -18.42 0.79 13.09
N ILE A 31 -17.99 -0.37 13.59
CA ILE A 31 -16.63 -0.54 14.12
C ILE A 31 -15.59 -0.26 13.02
N TYR A 32 -15.79 -0.83 11.83
CA TYR A 32 -14.88 -0.60 10.71
C TYR A 32 -14.81 0.89 10.33
N ALA A 33 -15.95 1.58 10.30
CA ALA A 33 -15.98 3.03 10.07
C ALA A 33 -15.21 3.81 11.13
N GLN A 34 -15.30 3.43 12.44
CA GLN A 34 -14.50 4.06 13.50
C GLN A 34 -12.99 3.77 13.32
N VAL A 35 -12.64 2.56 12.90
CA VAL A 35 -11.24 2.22 12.57
C VAL A 35 -10.72 3.12 11.44
N LEU A 36 -11.48 3.29 10.35
CA LEU A 36 -11.08 4.16 9.26
C LEU A 36 -10.90 5.62 9.74
N ARG A 37 -11.83 6.13 10.55
CA ARG A 37 -11.70 7.48 11.14
C ARG A 37 -10.43 7.62 11.97
N CYS A 38 -10.14 6.63 12.80
CA CYS A 38 -8.94 6.60 13.64
C CYS A 38 -7.66 6.61 12.78
N LEU A 39 -7.57 5.74 11.77
CA LEU A 39 -6.44 5.67 10.86
C LEU A 39 -6.25 6.99 10.09
N CYS A 40 -7.34 7.56 9.57
CA CYS A 40 -7.27 8.84 8.86
C CYS A 40 -6.79 9.97 9.78
N HIS A 41 -7.32 10.04 11.01
CA HIS A 41 -6.98 11.09 11.97
C HIS A 41 -5.54 10.97 12.48
N LEU A 42 -5.13 9.76 12.91
CA LEU A 42 -3.83 9.55 13.52
C LEU A 42 -2.69 9.51 12.49
N MET A 43 -2.94 8.89 11.35
CA MET A 43 -1.90 8.61 10.35
C MET A 43 -1.91 9.58 9.17
N GLY A 44 -2.85 10.52 9.09
CA GLY A 44 -2.99 11.41 7.94
C GLY A 44 -3.34 10.66 6.64
N THR A 45 -3.96 9.48 6.77
CA THR A 45 -4.34 8.65 5.62
C THR A 45 -5.54 9.28 4.91
N THR A 46 -5.48 9.37 3.59
CA THR A 46 -6.59 9.89 2.76
C THR A 46 -7.11 8.87 1.75
N CYS A 47 -6.42 7.76 1.57
CA CYS A 47 -6.83 6.66 0.71
C CYS A 47 -6.68 5.33 1.44
N VAL A 48 -7.77 4.57 1.52
CA VAL A 48 -7.79 3.23 2.14
C VAL A 48 -8.14 2.21 1.07
N SER A 49 -7.37 1.13 0.99
CA SER A 49 -7.69 -0.01 0.13
C SER A 49 -7.97 -1.29 0.91
N VAL A 50 -8.70 -2.20 0.26
CA VAL A 50 -8.95 -3.54 0.75
C VAL A 50 -8.45 -4.54 -0.28
N TYR A 51 -7.68 -5.50 0.20
CA TYR A 51 -7.06 -6.54 -0.63
C TYR A 51 -8.11 -7.53 -1.18
N PRO A 52 -7.98 -8.02 -2.42
CA PRO A 52 -8.92 -8.92 -3.08
C PRO A 52 -9.35 -10.14 -2.26
N TYR A 53 -8.45 -10.75 -1.49
CA TYR A 53 -8.77 -11.89 -0.61
C TYR A 53 -9.90 -11.57 0.39
N GLN A 54 -9.93 -10.34 0.93
CA GLN A 54 -11.00 -9.90 1.85
C GLN A 54 -12.35 -9.75 1.15
N LEU A 55 -12.35 -9.66 -0.18
CA LEU A 55 -13.55 -9.51 -1.00
C LEU A 55 -14.08 -10.85 -1.55
N GLY A 56 -13.26 -11.92 -1.47
CA GLY A 56 -13.61 -13.25 -1.97
C GLY A 56 -12.68 -13.86 -3.02
N HIS A 57 -11.56 -13.20 -3.37
CA HIS A 57 -10.54 -13.80 -4.23
C HIS A 57 -9.82 -14.89 -3.45
N ASP A 58 -9.95 -16.15 -3.92
CA ASP A 58 -9.46 -17.33 -3.22
C ASP A 58 -9.98 -17.47 -1.77
N ASN A 59 -11.20 -16.99 -1.51
CA ASN A 59 -11.83 -16.97 -0.19
C ASN A 59 -13.35 -17.19 -0.33
N GLU A 60 -13.77 -18.45 -0.29
CA GLU A 60 -15.19 -18.82 -0.46
C GLU A 60 -16.07 -18.28 0.68
N GLU A 61 -15.59 -18.21 1.93
CA GLU A 61 -16.33 -17.62 3.04
C GLU A 61 -16.71 -16.16 2.77
N ALA A 62 -15.79 -15.40 2.20
CA ALA A 62 -16.05 -14.00 1.84
C ALA A 62 -17.07 -13.90 0.67
N ILE A 63 -17.09 -14.86 -0.25
CA ILE A 63 -18.11 -14.97 -1.32
C ILE A 63 -19.48 -15.28 -0.70
N GLU A 64 -19.57 -16.29 0.15
CA GLU A 64 -20.82 -16.72 0.80
C GLU A 64 -21.42 -15.60 1.69
N SER A 65 -20.58 -14.88 2.41
CA SER A 65 -21.00 -13.75 3.24
C SER A 65 -21.31 -12.47 2.46
N GLY A 66 -21.01 -12.42 1.15
CA GLY A 66 -21.17 -11.22 0.34
C GLY A 66 -20.26 -10.05 0.77
N ALA A 67 -19.04 -10.35 1.19
CA ALA A 67 -18.09 -9.38 1.77
C ALA A 67 -17.84 -8.16 0.86
N PHE A 68 -17.87 -8.32 -0.47
CA PHE A 68 -17.77 -7.20 -1.41
C PHE A 68 -18.80 -6.10 -1.11
N TRP A 69 -20.07 -6.48 -0.88
CA TRP A 69 -21.14 -5.54 -0.61
C TRP A 69 -21.05 -4.88 0.77
N PHE A 70 -20.40 -5.54 1.75
CA PHE A 70 -20.08 -4.91 3.02
C PHE A 70 -19.20 -3.67 2.82
N TYR A 71 -18.10 -3.79 2.08
CA TYR A 71 -17.21 -2.67 1.77
C TYR A 71 -17.88 -1.64 0.86
N ARG A 72 -18.65 -2.09 -0.13
CA ARG A 72 -19.35 -1.19 -1.05
C ARG A 72 -20.36 -0.29 -0.34
N LYS A 73 -21.10 -0.79 0.63
CA LYS A 73 -22.02 -0.02 1.48
C LYS A 73 -21.31 1.02 2.35
N LEU A 74 -20.05 0.81 2.67
CA LEU A 74 -19.21 1.77 3.39
C LEU A 74 -18.59 2.84 2.47
N GLY A 75 -18.88 2.81 1.17
CA GLY A 75 -18.41 3.80 0.20
C GLY A 75 -17.19 3.38 -0.62
N PHE A 76 -16.67 2.17 -0.43
CA PHE A 76 -15.56 1.66 -1.25
C PHE A 76 -15.98 1.48 -2.71
N ARG A 77 -15.08 1.82 -3.63
CA ARG A 77 -15.24 1.61 -5.08
C ARG A 77 -14.12 0.73 -5.65
N PRO A 78 -14.36 -0.09 -6.68
CA PRO A 78 -13.28 -0.79 -7.38
C PRO A 78 -12.31 0.19 -8.04
N GLY A 79 -11.01 -0.10 -7.97
CA GLY A 79 -9.99 0.64 -8.70
C GLY A 79 -10.08 0.40 -10.21
N ARG A 80 -10.41 -0.82 -10.64
CA ARG A 80 -10.52 -1.22 -12.04
C ARG A 80 -11.81 -0.70 -12.68
N ALA A 81 -11.71 -0.09 -13.87
CA ALA A 81 -12.85 0.48 -14.61
C ALA A 81 -13.89 -0.59 -14.98
N ASP A 82 -13.43 -1.76 -15.49
CA ASP A 82 -14.32 -2.87 -15.86
C ASP A 82 -15.13 -3.43 -14.68
N LEU A 83 -14.59 -3.37 -13.46
CA LEU A 83 -15.30 -3.77 -12.26
C LEU A 83 -16.30 -2.71 -11.79
N ARG A 84 -16.02 -1.42 -11.99
CA ARG A 84 -16.99 -0.34 -11.72
C ARG A 84 -18.25 -0.49 -12.57
N GLU A 85 -18.12 -0.89 -13.83
CA GLU A 85 -19.26 -1.19 -14.71
C GLU A 85 -20.08 -2.39 -14.21
N VAL A 86 -19.42 -3.42 -13.70
CA VAL A 86 -20.12 -4.57 -13.10
C VAL A 86 -20.89 -4.13 -11.86
N VAL A 87 -20.28 -3.34 -10.97
CA VAL A 87 -20.95 -2.79 -9.78
C VAL A 87 -22.19 -2.03 -10.16
N ALA A 88 -22.10 -1.08 -11.12
CA ALA A 88 -23.24 -0.27 -11.54
C ALA A 88 -24.42 -1.13 -12.03
N ARG A 89 -24.15 -2.17 -12.81
CA ARG A 89 -25.19 -3.12 -13.27
C ARG A 89 -25.81 -3.93 -12.14
N GLU A 90 -25.01 -4.39 -11.19
CA GLU A 90 -25.53 -5.14 -10.05
C GLU A 90 -26.33 -4.26 -9.09
N GLU A 91 -25.91 -3.00 -8.87
CA GLU A 91 -26.66 -2.02 -8.07
C GLU A 91 -28.04 -1.73 -8.67
N GLN A 92 -28.14 -1.62 -10.00
CA GLN A 92 -29.44 -1.49 -10.69
C GLN A 92 -30.37 -2.68 -10.43
N LYS A 93 -29.84 -3.92 -10.50
CA LYS A 93 -30.63 -5.13 -10.21
C LYS A 93 -31.08 -5.19 -8.75
N ILE A 94 -30.19 -4.84 -7.81
CA ILE A 94 -30.51 -4.79 -6.38
C ILE A 94 -31.60 -3.72 -6.11
N ALA A 95 -31.52 -2.58 -6.78
CA ALA A 95 -32.52 -1.53 -6.65
C ALA A 95 -33.88 -1.93 -7.25
N ALA A 96 -33.89 -2.68 -8.34
CA ALA A 96 -35.12 -3.14 -9.00
C ALA A 96 -35.80 -4.30 -8.25
N ASP A 97 -35.04 -5.16 -7.59
CA ASP A 97 -35.57 -6.30 -6.84
C ASP A 97 -34.87 -6.44 -5.47
N PRO A 98 -35.53 -6.11 -4.35
CA PRO A 98 -34.97 -6.28 -3.01
C PRO A 98 -34.61 -7.72 -2.64
N LYS A 99 -35.16 -8.71 -3.34
CA LYS A 99 -34.85 -10.15 -3.14
C LYS A 99 -33.64 -10.59 -3.97
N TYR A 100 -33.22 -9.80 -4.95
CA TYR A 100 -32.07 -10.12 -5.78
C TYR A 100 -30.81 -10.28 -4.92
N ARG A 101 -30.04 -11.30 -5.24
CA ARG A 101 -28.71 -11.56 -4.66
C ARG A 101 -27.70 -11.75 -5.79
N THR A 102 -26.62 -11.00 -5.74
CA THR A 102 -25.53 -11.10 -6.71
C THR A 102 -24.99 -12.53 -6.74
N PRO A 103 -24.99 -13.19 -7.92
CA PRO A 103 -24.50 -14.58 -8.05
C PRO A 103 -23.02 -14.71 -7.64
N ALA A 104 -22.64 -15.86 -7.08
CA ALA A 104 -21.26 -16.15 -6.65
C ALA A 104 -20.22 -15.92 -7.77
N ARG A 105 -20.54 -16.29 -9.03
CA ARG A 105 -19.68 -16.01 -10.20
C ARG A 105 -19.39 -14.51 -10.36
N THR A 106 -20.40 -13.66 -10.14
CA THR A 106 -20.24 -12.19 -10.23
C THR A 106 -19.46 -11.67 -9.05
N LEU A 107 -19.69 -12.17 -7.83
CA LEU A 107 -18.91 -11.82 -6.64
C LEU A 107 -17.42 -12.17 -6.82
N LYS A 108 -17.11 -13.36 -7.34
CA LYS A 108 -15.72 -13.76 -7.67
C LYS A 108 -15.08 -12.80 -8.67
N ARG A 109 -15.84 -12.34 -9.67
CA ARG A 109 -15.35 -11.32 -10.62
C ARG A 109 -15.10 -9.98 -9.93
N LEU A 110 -16.01 -9.52 -9.08
CA LEU A 110 -15.87 -8.27 -8.32
C LEU A 110 -14.69 -8.31 -7.35
N ALA A 111 -14.38 -9.49 -6.78
CA ALA A 111 -13.24 -9.73 -5.90
C ALA A 111 -11.88 -9.79 -6.63
N ALA A 112 -11.84 -9.72 -7.97
CA ALA A 112 -10.59 -9.83 -8.74
C ALA A 112 -9.69 -8.57 -8.68
N GLY A 113 -10.09 -7.52 -7.96
CA GLY A 113 -9.32 -6.28 -7.82
C GLY A 113 -9.54 -5.63 -6.46
N HIS A 114 -8.63 -4.75 -6.09
CA HIS A 114 -8.77 -3.93 -4.87
C HIS A 114 -9.97 -3.01 -4.96
N VAL A 115 -10.55 -2.70 -3.81
CA VAL A 115 -11.49 -1.60 -3.64
C VAL A 115 -10.86 -0.50 -2.81
N PHE A 116 -11.25 0.75 -3.08
CA PHE A 116 -10.68 1.96 -2.49
C PHE A 116 -11.76 2.83 -1.87
N TYR A 117 -11.45 3.38 -0.72
CA TYR A 117 -12.19 4.46 -0.08
C TYR A 117 -11.27 5.69 -0.01
N GLU A 118 -11.71 6.79 -0.59
CA GLU A 118 -10.95 8.02 -0.68
C GLU A 118 -11.68 9.12 0.06
N LEU A 119 -10.96 9.84 0.91
CA LEU A 119 -11.52 10.98 1.64
C LEU A 119 -11.78 12.16 0.70
N PRO A 120 -12.77 13.02 1.01
CA PRO A 120 -12.98 14.28 0.29
C PRO A 120 -11.67 15.11 0.25
N GLY A 121 -11.33 15.62 -0.94
CA GLY A 121 -10.11 16.41 -1.17
C GLY A 121 -8.86 15.59 -1.51
N SER A 122 -8.94 14.25 -1.51
CA SER A 122 -7.86 13.40 -2.00
C SER A 122 -7.84 13.34 -3.54
N GLU A 123 -6.70 12.94 -4.10
CA GLU A 123 -6.54 12.67 -5.53
C GLU A 123 -7.18 11.32 -5.87
N VAL A 124 -8.45 11.33 -6.29
CA VAL A 124 -9.22 10.13 -6.61
C VAL A 124 -8.55 9.34 -7.72
N GLY A 125 -8.35 8.04 -7.50
CA GLY A 125 -7.76 7.13 -8.49
C GLY A 125 -6.23 7.12 -8.53
N ALA A 126 -5.53 7.95 -7.78
CA ALA A 126 -4.07 7.97 -7.76
C ALA A 126 -3.46 6.60 -7.40
N TRP A 127 -4.12 5.85 -6.55
CA TRP A 127 -3.68 4.55 -6.03
C TRP A 127 -4.31 3.34 -6.73
N ASP A 128 -5.22 3.52 -7.69
CA ASP A 128 -6.00 2.45 -8.35
C ASP A 128 -5.15 1.34 -8.96
N ARG A 129 -3.95 1.66 -9.43
CA ARG A 129 -3.03 0.72 -10.08
C ARG A 129 -1.84 0.34 -9.20
N PHE A 130 -1.74 0.93 -8.01
CA PHE A 130 -0.62 0.70 -7.11
C PHE A 130 -0.72 -0.67 -6.43
N SER A 131 0.41 -1.36 -6.38
CA SER A 131 0.59 -2.57 -5.58
C SER A 131 2.01 -2.65 -5.05
N THR A 132 2.16 -2.85 -3.75
CA THR A 132 3.46 -3.13 -3.12
C THR A 132 4.12 -4.36 -3.73
N ARG A 133 3.32 -5.36 -4.14
CA ARG A 133 3.80 -6.55 -4.84
C ARG A 133 4.49 -6.22 -6.16
N SER A 134 4.00 -5.22 -6.92
CA SER A 134 4.64 -4.78 -8.17
C SER A 134 6.06 -4.28 -7.92
N ILE A 135 6.29 -3.53 -6.84
CA ILE A 135 7.64 -3.09 -6.43
C ILE A 135 8.53 -4.30 -6.14
N GLY A 136 8.05 -5.26 -5.34
CA GLY A 136 8.79 -6.49 -5.03
C GLY A 136 9.15 -7.30 -6.29
N LEU A 137 8.21 -7.44 -7.22
CA LEU A 137 8.45 -8.13 -8.50
C LEU A 137 9.48 -7.40 -9.37
N ARG A 138 9.51 -6.07 -9.38
CA ARG A 138 10.56 -5.29 -10.06
C ARG A 138 11.93 -5.56 -9.47
N VAL A 139 12.04 -5.58 -8.14
CA VAL A 139 13.29 -5.91 -7.43
C VAL A 139 13.75 -7.32 -7.81
N ASN A 140 12.86 -8.32 -7.79
CA ASN A 140 13.19 -9.69 -8.14
C ASN A 140 13.58 -9.85 -9.62
N ARG A 141 12.86 -9.20 -10.55
CA ARG A 141 13.21 -9.21 -11.98
C ARG A 141 14.59 -8.59 -12.22
N ARG A 142 14.90 -7.49 -11.54
CA ARG A 142 16.23 -6.87 -11.61
C ARG A 142 17.30 -7.82 -11.06
N MET A 143 17.05 -8.48 -9.94
CA MET A 143 17.96 -9.44 -9.36
C MET A 143 18.29 -10.58 -10.35
N ALA A 144 17.26 -11.16 -10.96
CA ALA A 144 17.45 -12.23 -11.95
C ALA A 144 18.22 -11.75 -13.20
N ARG A 145 17.81 -10.60 -13.77
CA ARG A 145 18.38 -10.09 -15.02
C ARG A 145 19.81 -9.57 -14.87
N ASP A 146 20.07 -8.75 -13.85
CA ASP A 146 21.33 -7.98 -13.75
C ASP A 146 22.37 -8.65 -12.83
N PHE A 147 21.93 -9.60 -11.98
CA PHE A 147 22.76 -10.23 -10.96
C PHE A 147 22.72 -11.77 -10.98
N GLY A 148 22.03 -12.38 -11.96
CA GLY A 148 21.93 -13.84 -12.07
C GLY A 148 21.26 -14.51 -10.86
N GLY A 149 20.41 -13.79 -10.13
CA GLY A 149 19.75 -14.26 -8.91
C GLY A 149 20.54 -14.05 -7.61
N ASP A 150 21.76 -13.49 -7.69
CA ASP A 150 22.61 -13.22 -6.52
C ASP A 150 22.10 -12.01 -5.73
N ALA A 151 21.40 -12.29 -4.64
CA ALA A 151 20.83 -11.29 -3.74
C ALA A 151 21.90 -10.49 -2.98
N VAL A 152 23.02 -11.12 -2.62
CA VAL A 152 24.11 -10.46 -1.87
C VAL A 152 24.79 -9.44 -2.76
N ARG A 153 25.15 -9.84 -3.96
CA ARG A 153 25.76 -8.96 -4.97
C ARG A 153 24.84 -7.80 -5.34
N MET A 154 23.53 -8.05 -5.52
CA MET A 154 22.56 -7.00 -5.79
C MET A 154 22.46 -6.02 -4.63
N ARG A 155 22.39 -6.49 -3.38
CA ARG A 155 22.30 -5.65 -2.18
C ARG A 155 23.49 -4.72 -2.09
N GLU A 156 24.69 -5.26 -2.20
CA GLU A 156 25.93 -4.49 -2.13
C GLU A 156 26.03 -3.46 -3.26
N HIS A 157 25.71 -3.86 -4.49
CA HIS A 157 25.70 -2.94 -5.62
C HIS A 157 24.71 -1.78 -5.42
N SER A 158 23.48 -2.11 -4.98
CA SER A 158 22.44 -1.11 -4.75
C SER A 158 22.80 -0.16 -3.62
N ARG A 159 23.36 -0.67 -2.51
CA ARG A 159 23.87 0.14 -1.41
C ARG A 159 24.89 1.17 -1.89
N ARG A 160 25.96 0.72 -2.58
CA ARG A 160 27.00 1.60 -3.12
C ARG A 160 26.47 2.60 -4.14
N ALA A 161 25.49 2.20 -4.96
CA ALA A 161 24.86 3.09 -5.93
C ALA A 161 24.07 4.21 -5.22
N LEU A 162 23.28 3.86 -4.20
CA LEU A 162 22.51 4.84 -3.42
C LEU A 162 23.41 5.79 -2.62
N GLU A 163 24.50 5.28 -2.01
CA GLU A 163 25.50 6.11 -1.34
C GLU A 163 26.05 7.20 -2.26
N ARG A 164 26.44 6.84 -3.49
CA ARG A 164 26.91 7.81 -4.48
C ARG A 164 25.86 8.82 -4.87
N ILE A 165 24.59 8.40 -5.02
CA ILE A 165 23.48 9.29 -5.40
C ILE A 165 23.19 10.29 -4.29
N LEU A 166 23.21 9.86 -3.04
CA LEU A 166 22.91 10.70 -1.87
C LEU A 166 24.14 11.45 -1.34
N GLY A 167 25.35 11.17 -1.86
CA GLY A 167 26.59 11.78 -1.37
C GLY A 167 26.99 11.27 0.02
N LEU A 168 26.65 10.03 0.35
CA LEU A 168 26.95 9.36 1.62
C LEU A 168 28.00 8.27 1.44
N LYS A 169 28.64 7.87 2.53
CA LYS A 169 29.43 6.63 2.66
C LYS A 169 29.04 5.98 3.97
N ILE A 170 28.24 4.91 3.89
CA ILE A 170 27.81 4.17 5.08
C ILE A 170 29.03 3.49 5.73
N GLY A 171 29.23 3.75 7.04
CA GLY A 171 30.39 3.30 7.78
C GLY A 171 31.58 4.27 7.81
N SER A 172 31.49 5.42 7.09
CA SER A 172 32.45 6.51 7.21
C SER A 172 32.16 7.39 8.43
N VAL A 173 33.06 8.36 8.70
CA VAL A 173 32.88 9.34 9.79
C VAL A 173 31.53 10.07 9.70
N SER A 174 31.09 10.43 8.49
CA SER A 174 29.81 11.12 8.27
C SER A 174 28.57 10.27 8.63
N THR A 175 28.70 8.95 8.69
CA THR A 175 27.63 8.01 9.06
C THR A 175 28.00 7.13 10.26
N SER A 176 29.03 7.51 11.02
CA SER A 176 29.48 6.77 12.22
C SER A 176 28.39 6.68 13.29
N SER A 177 27.50 7.68 13.35
CA SER A 177 26.35 7.75 14.27
C SER A 177 25.17 6.86 13.85
N TRP A 178 25.21 6.23 12.68
CA TRP A 178 24.11 5.38 12.21
C TRP A 178 24.07 4.04 12.95
N SER A 179 22.92 3.73 13.53
CA SER A 179 22.69 2.45 14.19
C SER A 179 22.71 1.27 13.19
N PRO A 180 22.87 0.03 13.66
CA PRO A 180 22.73 -1.14 12.79
C PRO A 180 21.39 -1.20 12.06
N LEU A 181 20.29 -0.82 12.73
CA LEU A 181 18.95 -0.77 12.13
C LEU A 181 18.84 0.29 11.02
N GLU A 182 19.45 1.47 11.20
CA GLU A 182 19.48 2.50 10.16
C GLU A 182 20.29 2.03 8.92
N LYS A 183 21.38 1.34 9.12
CA LYS A 183 22.17 0.73 8.03
C LYS A 183 21.37 -0.33 7.28
N THR A 184 20.68 -1.21 8.00
CA THR A 184 19.79 -2.23 7.42
C THR A 184 18.63 -1.58 6.65
N ALA A 185 18.00 -0.55 7.21
CA ALA A 185 16.96 0.21 6.51
C ALA A 185 17.51 0.82 5.22
N PHE A 186 18.70 1.43 5.24
CA PHE A 186 19.34 1.99 4.06
C PHE A 186 19.56 0.94 2.96
N GLU A 187 20.06 -0.23 3.31
CA GLU A 187 20.26 -1.33 2.36
C GLU A 187 18.94 -1.79 1.73
N ASN A 188 17.88 -1.91 2.52
CA ASN A 188 16.55 -2.29 2.03
C ASN A 188 15.98 -1.23 1.08
N PHE A 189 16.06 0.04 1.45
CA PHE A 189 15.64 1.15 0.59
C PHE A 189 16.46 1.24 -0.70
N ALA A 190 17.75 0.91 -0.66
CA ALA A 190 18.62 0.93 -1.82
C ALA A 190 18.14 0.00 -2.95
N LEU A 191 17.53 -1.14 -2.61
CA LEU A 191 16.97 -2.07 -3.60
C LEU A 191 15.85 -1.44 -4.45
N VAL A 192 15.07 -0.55 -3.84
CA VAL A 192 13.94 0.14 -4.48
C VAL A 192 14.37 1.48 -5.08
N LEU A 193 15.02 2.35 -4.29
CA LEU A 193 15.36 3.71 -4.69
C LEU A 193 16.32 3.77 -5.88
N THR A 194 17.23 2.81 -6.02
CA THR A 194 18.12 2.73 -7.21
C THR A 194 17.38 2.41 -8.51
N GLN A 195 16.09 2.06 -8.45
CA GLN A 195 15.23 1.85 -9.60
C GLN A 195 14.36 3.07 -9.92
N VAL A 196 14.40 4.11 -9.09
CA VAL A 196 13.67 5.36 -9.33
C VAL A 196 14.32 6.13 -10.48
N PRO A 197 13.59 6.36 -11.60
CA PRO A 197 14.12 7.14 -12.71
C PRO A 197 14.49 8.56 -12.27
N GLY A 198 15.66 9.02 -12.68
CA GLY A 198 16.09 10.40 -12.44
C GLY A 198 16.42 10.75 -10.98
N LEU A 199 16.54 9.79 -10.06
CA LEU A 199 16.90 10.05 -8.66
C LEU A 199 18.19 10.87 -8.50
N ARG A 200 19.15 10.71 -9.41
CA ARG A 200 20.40 11.49 -9.41
C ARG A 200 20.18 13.00 -9.58
N ALA A 201 19.14 13.37 -10.32
CA ALA A 201 18.79 14.76 -10.63
C ALA A 201 17.87 15.40 -9.58
N TRP A 202 17.59 14.71 -8.46
CA TRP A 202 16.85 15.31 -7.36
C TRP A 202 17.71 16.37 -6.66
N THR A 203 17.05 17.38 -6.10
CA THR A 203 17.73 18.46 -5.36
C THR A 203 18.45 17.92 -4.11
N ARG A 204 19.34 18.70 -3.55
CA ARG A 204 20.02 18.33 -2.31
C ARG A 204 19.02 18.14 -1.17
N GLU A 205 18.06 19.05 -1.05
CA GLU A 205 17.00 18.99 -0.03
C GLU A 205 16.16 17.71 -0.15
N GLU A 206 15.68 17.38 -1.36
CA GLU A 206 14.93 16.14 -1.61
C GLU A 206 15.73 14.88 -1.23
N LYS A 207 17.05 14.88 -1.48
CA LYS A 207 17.92 13.77 -1.08
C LYS A 207 18.15 13.71 0.43
N ASP A 208 18.28 14.85 1.09
CA ASP A 208 18.43 14.92 2.53
C ASP A 208 17.13 14.47 3.22
N ASP A 209 15.98 14.78 2.66
CA ASP A 209 14.68 14.25 3.12
C ASP A 209 14.56 12.73 2.95
N LEU A 210 15.07 12.16 1.83
CA LEU A 210 15.16 10.70 1.70
C LEU A 210 16.01 10.08 2.81
N VAL A 211 17.12 10.69 3.17
CA VAL A 211 17.95 10.22 4.28
C VAL A 211 17.18 10.23 5.60
N ARG A 212 16.42 11.32 5.87
CA ARG A 212 15.55 11.40 7.06
C ARG A 212 14.48 10.31 7.06
N ILE A 213 13.83 10.06 5.93
CA ILE A 213 12.82 9.01 5.74
C ILE A 213 13.41 7.62 6.05
N ILE A 214 14.58 7.31 5.50
CA ILE A 214 15.26 6.03 5.70
C ILE A 214 15.61 5.84 7.18
N ARG A 215 16.16 6.87 7.83
CA ARG A 215 16.53 6.81 9.25
C ARG A 215 15.30 6.69 10.15
N ALA A 216 14.22 7.38 9.83
CA ALA A 216 12.97 7.27 10.58
C ALA A 216 12.39 5.86 10.53
N LYS A 217 12.51 5.14 9.40
CA LYS A 217 12.05 3.75 9.26
C LYS A 217 12.74 2.76 10.22
N ALA A 218 13.92 3.10 10.69
CA ALA A 218 14.66 2.27 11.64
C ALA A 218 14.22 2.49 13.11
N LYS A 219 13.30 3.39 13.38
CA LYS A 219 12.78 3.67 14.71
C LYS A 219 11.61 2.75 15.06
N PRO A 220 11.38 2.47 16.36
CA PRO A 220 10.22 1.70 16.79
C PRO A 220 8.88 2.37 16.46
N ASP A 221 8.84 3.69 16.47
CA ASP A 221 7.67 4.48 16.10
C ASP A 221 7.67 4.72 14.58
N GLU A 222 6.67 4.17 13.90
CA GLU A 222 6.48 4.29 12.45
C GLU A 222 5.89 5.66 12.02
N MET A 223 5.32 6.43 12.95
CA MET A 223 4.61 7.68 12.62
C MET A 223 5.52 8.73 11.99
N PRO A 224 6.75 8.99 12.50
CA PRO A 224 7.66 9.93 11.86
C PRO A 224 8.04 9.52 10.43
N HIS A 225 8.25 8.21 10.17
CA HIS A 225 8.52 7.70 8.84
C HIS A 225 7.36 7.98 7.88
N LEU A 226 6.14 7.67 8.30
CA LEU A 226 4.94 7.89 7.51
C LEU A 226 4.74 9.37 7.15
N HIS A 227 4.81 10.26 8.15
CA HIS A 227 4.63 11.69 7.94
C HIS A 227 5.71 12.31 7.03
N LEU A 228 6.97 11.89 7.16
CA LEU A 228 8.04 12.33 6.27
C LEU A 228 7.80 11.86 4.83
N THR A 229 7.35 10.61 4.66
CA THR A 229 7.06 10.05 3.35
C THR A 229 5.88 10.78 2.67
N GLN A 230 4.83 11.13 3.43
CA GLN A 230 3.68 11.90 2.94
C GLN A 230 4.06 13.29 2.41
N ARG A 231 5.02 13.94 3.05
CA ARG A 231 5.48 15.30 2.68
C ARG A 231 6.40 15.29 1.45
N HIS A 232 6.94 14.15 1.07
CA HIS A 232 7.91 14.06 -0.03
C HIS A 232 7.21 13.76 -1.37
N ALA A 233 6.65 14.79 -2.01
CA ALA A 233 5.82 14.65 -3.23
C ALA A 233 6.53 13.89 -4.37
N ARG A 234 7.84 14.13 -4.55
CA ARG A 234 8.60 13.47 -5.63
C ARG A 234 8.83 11.98 -5.36
N LEU A 235 9.04 11.60 -4.10
CA LEU A 235 9.12 10.20 -3.69
C LEU A 235 7.76 9.51 -3.87
N ARG A 236 6.66 10.14 -3.44
CA ARG A 236 5.30 9.65 -3.67
C ARG A 236 5.07 9.32 -5.15
N LYS A 237 5.36 10.27 -6.04
CA LYS A 237 5.22 10.07 -7.50
C LYS A 237 6.09 8.92 -8.01
N ALA A 238 7.33 8.81 -7.53
CA ALA A 238 8.24 7.74 -7.91
C ALA A 238 7.73 6.37 -7.45
N LEU A 239 7.21 6.26 -6.23
CA LEU A 239 6.65 5.02 -5.68
C LEU A 239 5.39 4.59 -6.44
N LEU A 240 4.49 5.51 -6.77
CA LEU A 240 3.33 5.24 -7.63
C LEU A 240 3.75 4.66 -8.99
N THR A 241 4.77 5.26 -9.62
CA THR A 241 5.31 4.76 -10.90
C THR A 241 5.96 3.37 -10.77
N LEU A 242 6.62 3.08 -9.65
CA LEU A 242 7.24 1.77 -9.43
C LEU A 242 6.21 0.69 -9.11
N GLY A 243 5.12 1.05 -8.46
CA GLY A 243 4.07 0.13 -8.01
C GLY A 243 2.95 -0.12 -9.02
N SER A 244 2.96 0.62 -10.13
CA SER A 244 1.97 0.47 -11.23
C SER A 244 2.26 -0.69 -12.15
#